data_4278c84a8f59062a697f1f148d9a15c1
#
_entry.id   4278c84a8f59062a697f1f148d9a15c1
#
_cell.length_a   1.000
_cell.length_b   1.000
_cell.length_c   1.000
_cell.angle_alpha   90.00
_cell.angle_beta   90.00
_cell.angle_gamma   90.00
#
_symmetry.space_group_name_H-M   'P 1'
#
loop_
_entity.id
_entity.type
_entity.pdbx_description
1 polymer ?
#
loop_
_entity_poly.entity_id
_entity_poly.type
_entity_poly.pdbx_seq_one_letter_code
_entity_poly.pdbx_strand_id
1 'polypeptide(L)'
;MSLRFDLTVPLAKYVALHQNELTFPFRRFQISKVYRGERAQKGRYREFYQADIDVIGDGALDITNEAEIPSIIYKTFRLFTRILNRCRPRAVKVR
;
A
#
# COMPACT_ATOMS: atom_id res chain seq x y z
N MET A 1 0.47 25.07 -6.56
CA MET A 1 1.06 23.93 -5.83
C MET A 1 -0.08 23.13 -5.22
N SER A 2 -0.17 21.81 -5.44
CA SER A 2 -1.25 20.97 -4.92
C SER A 2 -0.67 19.81 -4.12
N LEU A 3 -1.43 19.34 -3.12
CA LEU A 3 -1.07 18.15 -2.36
C LEU A 3 -1.42 16.89 -3.15
N ARG A 4 -0.63 15.83 -2.98
CA ARG A 4 -0.86 14.56 -3.70
C ARG A 4 -2.14 13.87 -3.20
N PHE A 5 -2.98 13.50 -4.14
CA PHE A 5 -4.23 12.78 -3.86
C PHE A 5 -4.02 11.28 -3.67
N ASP A 6 -3.10 10.70 -4.44
CA ASP A 6 -2.74 9.27 -4.44
C ASP A 6 -1.24 9.06 -4.72
N LEU A 7 -0.83 7.82 -4.81
CA LEU A 7 0.54 7.40 -5.15
C LEU A 7 0.64 6.82 -6.57
N THR A 8 -0.47 6.61 -7.26
CA THR A 8 -0.53 5.94 -8.56
C THR A 8 -0.06 6.86 -9.68
N VAL A 9 -0.54 8.11 -9.74
CA VAL A 9 -0.13 9.09 -10.76
C VAL A 9 1.36 9.44 -10.65
N PRO A 10 1.90 9.71 -9.45
CA PRO A 10 3.35 9.89 -9.28
C PRO A 10 4.16 8.68 -9.72
N LEU A 11 3.68 7.46 -9.47
CA LEU A 11 4.33 6.23 -9.93
C LEU A 11 4.34 6.14 -11.45
N ALA A 12 3.22 6.37 -12.10
CA ALA A 12 3.12 6.33 -13.57
C ALA A 12 4.11 7.30 -14.21
N LYS A 13 4.21 8.51 -13.67
CA LYS A 13 5.19 9.51 -14.11
C LYS A 13 6.63 9.03 -13.90
N TYR A 14 6.93 8.46 -12.74
CA TYR A 14 8.26 7.94 -12.43
C TYR A 14 8.66 6.84 -13.41
N VAL A 15 7.79 5.85 -13.65
CA VAL A 15 8.05 4.74 -14.58
C VAL A 15 8.24 5.24 -15.99
N ALA A 16 7.42 6.19 -16.45
CA ALA A 16 7.55 6.77 -17.80
C ALA A 16 8.89 7.50 -18.01
N LEU A 17 9.38 8.19 -16.98
CA LEU A 17 10.66 8.91 -17.05
C LEU A 17 11.89 8.01 -16.96
N HIS A 18 11.78 6.85 -16.30
CA HIS A 18 12.90 5.95 -16.01
C HIS A 18 12.75 4.57 -16.68
N GLN A 19 11.88 4.46 -17.68
CA GLN A 19 11.56 3.18 -18.32
C GLN A 19 12.82 2.43 -18.80
N ASN A 20 13.80 3.14 -19.31
CA ASN A 20 15.06 2.56 -19.81
C ASN A 20 16.03 2.12 -18.71
N GLU A 21 15.79 2.53 -17.47
CA GLU A 21 16.65 2.23 -16.32
C GLU A 21 16.04 1.14 -15.43
N LEU A 22 14.74 0.88 -15.58
CA LEU A 22 14.02 -0.07 -14.76
C LEU A 22 14.09 -1.49 -15.32
N THR A 23 14.23 -2.46 -14.44
CA THR A 23 14.12 -3.89 -14.78
C THR A 23 12.66 -4.33 -14.65
N PHE A 24 12.09 -4.90 -15.71
CA PHE A 24 10.72 -5.42 -15.71
C PHE A 24 10.69 -6.96 -15.54
N PRO A 25 9.68 -7.51 -14.85
CA PRO A 25 8.58 -6.82 -14.17
C PRO A 25 9.07 -6.00 -12.98
N PHE A 26 8.72 -4.70 -12.97
CA PHE A 26 9.10 -3.78 -11.92
C PHE A 26 8.18 -3.95 -10.71
N ARG A 27 8.73 -4.38 -9.59
CA ARG A 27 8.01 -4.62 -8.33
C ARG A 27 8.37 -3.55 -7.33
N ARG A 28 7.37 -2.92 -6.74
CA ARG A 28 7.59 -1.90 -5.73
C ARG A 28 6.54 -1.94 -4.64
N PHE A 29 6.87 -1.37 -3.50
CA PHE A 29 5.90 -0.90 -2.51
C PHE A 29 6.19 0.54 -2.14
N GLN A 30 5.19 1.25 -1.68
CA GLN A 30 5.33 2.61 -1.19
C GLN A 30 4.36 2.86 -0.04
N ILE A 31 4.86 3.49 1.02
CA ILE A 31 4.04 3.95 2.15
C ILE A 31 4.27 5.45 2.27
N SER A 32 3.22 6.24 2.08
CA SER A 32 3.33 7.69 2.13
C SER A 32 2.00 8.34 2.46
N LYS A 33 2.05 9.60 2.90
CA LYS A 33 0.86 10.40 3.14
C LYS A 33 0.22 10.84 1.83
N VAL A 34 -1.11 10.78 1.80
CA VAL A 34 -1.96 11.30 0.73
C VAL A 34 -3.01 12.24 1.32
N TYR A 35 -3.61 13.09 0.47
CA TYR A 35 -4.46 14.17 0.89
C TYR A 35 -5.73 14.19 0.05
N ARG A 36 -6.89 14.17 0.71
CA ARG A 36 -8.20 14.23 0.04
C ARG A 36 -9.05 15.32 0.64
N GLY A 37 -9.65 16.15 -0.22
CA GLY A 37 -10.51 17.26 0.18
C GLY A 37 -11.92 16.86 0.64
N GLU A 38 -12.20 15.58 0.82
CA GLU A 38 -13.50 15.08 1.25
C GLU A 38 -13.89 15.61 2.64
N ARG A 39 -15.19 15.65 2.90
CA ARG A 39 -15.71 16.02 4.22
C ARG A 39 -15.23 15.01 5.26
N ALA A 40 -14.50 15.49 6.26
CA ALA A 40 -13.99 14.65 7.33
C ALA A 40 -15.15 14.01 8.12
N GLN A 41 -15.08 12.70 8.33
CA GLN A 41 -16.03 11.94 9.13
C GLN A 41 -15.34 10.71 9.71
N LYS A 42 -16.04 9.96 10.57
CA LYS A 42 -15.47 8.77 11.22
C LYS A 42 -14.93 7.79 10.16
N GLY A 43 -13.65 7.45 10.26
CA GLY A 43 -12.95 6.58 9.30
C GLY A 43 -12.52 7.24 7.99
N ARG A 44 -12.78 8.55 7.80
CA ARG A 44 -12.33 9.31 6.64
C ARG A 44 -11.60 10.58 7.08
N TYR A 45 -10.30 10.58 6.85
CA TYR A 45 -9.42 11.71 7.16
C TYR A 45 -8.99 12.42 5.89
N ARG A 46 -8.66 13.69 5.99
CA ARG A 46 -8.14 14.49 4.87
C ARG A 46 -6.66 14.22 4.60
N GLU A 47 -5.92 13.81 5.63
CA GLU A 47 -4.54 13.33 5.55
C GLU A 47 -4.47 11.92 6.14
N PHE A 48 -3.90 10.98 5.40
CA PHE A 48 -3.71 9.61 5.89
C PHE A 48 -2.55 8.92 5.15
N TYR A 49 -2.04 7.85 5.73
CA TYR A 49 -1.06 7.00 5.06
C TYR A 49 -1.74 6.02 4.13
N GLN A 50 -1.21 5.93 2.92
CA GLN A 50 -1.55 4.91 1.94
C GLN A 50 -0.36 3.98 1.76
N ALA A 51 -0.61 2.68 1.74
CA ALA A 51 0.38 1.64 1.47
C ALA A 51 -0.01 0.94 0.17
N ASP A 52 0.80 1.08 -0.86
CA ASP A 52 0.58 0.52 -2.17
C ASP A 52 1.62 -0.53 -2.50
N ILE A 53 1.19 -1.57 -3.22
CA ILE A 53 2.04 -2.60 -3.79
C ILE A 53 1.70 -2.69 -5.27
N ASP A 54 2.71 -2.58 -6.13
CA ASP A 54 2.53 -2.61 -7.56
C ASP A 54 3.51 -3.56 -8.24
N VAL A 55 3.04 -4.21 -9.28
CA VAL A 55 3.85 -4.97 -10.24
C VAL A 55 3.56 -4.45 -11.62
N ILE A 56 4.55 -3.91 -12.29
CA ILE A 56 4.42 -3.30 -13.61
C ILE A 56 5.22 -4.13 -14.62
N GLY A 57 4.54 -4.60 -15.67
CA GLY A 57 5.14 -5.28 -16.80
C GLY A 57 5.43 -4.34 -17.96
N ASP A 58 6.35 -4.73 -18.82
CA ASP A 58 6.59 -4.11 -20.11
C ASP A 58 6.23 -5.10 -21.22
N GLY A 59 5.22 -4.75 -22.02
CA GLY A 59 4.66 -5.58 -23.09
C GLY A 59 3.78 -6.74 -22.60
N ALA A 60 4.22 -7.53 -21.62
CA ALA A 60 3.47 -8.64 -21.04
C ALA A 60 3.67 -8.72 -19.52
N LEU A 61 2.64 -9.15 -18.82
CA LEU A 61 2.68 -9.43 -17.39
C LEU A 61 1.95 -10.75 -17.15
N ASP A 62 2.60 -11.69 -16.46
CA ASP A 62 2.00 -12.98 -16.14
C ASP A 62 0.77 -12.79 -15.22
N ILE A 63 -0.32 -13.47 -15.53
CA ILE A 63 -1.59 -13.40 -14.78
C ILE A 63 -1.45 -13.86 -13.32
N THR A 64 -0.44 -14.66 -13.01
CA THR A 64 -0.15 -15.11 -11.64
C THR A 64 0.13 -13.94 -10.70
N ASN A 65 0.54 -12.77 -11.21
CA ASN A 65 0.73 -11.56 -10.42
C ASN A 65 -0.58 -11.07 -9.79
N GLU A 66 -1.74 -11.30 -10.43
CA GLU A 66 -3.04 -10.96 -9.86
C GLU A 66 -3.37 -11.77 -8.60
N ALA A 67 -2.90 -13.02 -8.53
CA ALA A 67 -3.04 -13.85 -7.34
C ALA A 67 -1.97 -13.56 -6.27
N GLU A 68 -0.78 -13.14 -6.70
CA GLU A 68 0.34 -12.82 -5.81
C GLU A 68 0.03 -11.63 -4.91
N ILE A 69 -0.54 -10.54 -5.45
CA ILE A 69 -0.84 -9.32 -4.68
C ILE A 69 -1.79 -9.59 -3.51
N PRO A 70 -2.97 -10.23 -3.69
CA PRO A 70 -3.83 -10.60 -2.56
C PRO A 70 -3.14 -11.51 -1.55
N SER A 71 -2.28 -12.42 -2.00
CA SER A 71 -1.51 -13.30 -1.11
C SER A 71 -0.55 -12.51 -0.21
N ILE A 72 0.15 -11.51 -0.76
CA ILE A 72 1.03 -10.62 0.01
C ILE A 72 0.21 -9.84 1.05
N ILE A 73 -0.91 -9.26 0.64
CA ILE A 73 -1.80 -8.50 1.53
C ILE A 73 -2.29 -9.40 2.67
N TYR A 74 -2.75 -10.61 2.37
CA TYR A 74 -3.20 -11.57 3.37
C TYR A 74 -2.10 -11.94 4.38
N LYS A 75 -0.89 -12.23 3.90
CA LYS A 75 0.26 -12.53 4.76
C LYS A 75 0.61 -11.35 5.67
N THR A 76 0.55 -10.14 5.13
CA THR A 76 0.81 -8.90 5.87
C THR A 76 -0.20 -8.71 7.00
N PHE A 77 -1.50 -8.86 6.73
CA PHE A 77 -2.54 -8.76 7.76
C PHE A 77 -2.43 -9.86 8.81
N ARG A 78 -2.07 -11.08 8.43
CA ARG A 78 -1.80 -12.15 9.40
C ARG A 78 -0.66 -11.81 10.35
N LEU A 79 0.39 -11.18 9.83
CA LEU A 79 1.52 -10.73 10.63
C LEU A 79 1.09 -9.65 11.63
N PHE A 80 0.33 -8.65 11.19
CA PHE A 80 -0.24 -7.61 12.05
C PHE A 80 -1.12 -8.20 13.15
N THR A 81 -2.00 -9.13 12.83
CA THR A 81 -2.86 -9.80 13.81
C THR A 81 -2.04 -10.52 14.88
N ARG A 82 -0.95 -11.20 14.51
CA ARG A 82 -0.05 -11.85 15.46
C ARG A 82 0.65 -10.85 16.36
N ILE A 83 1.10 -9.72 15.83
CA ILE A 83 1.75 -8.65 16.61
C ILE A 83 0.73 -8.05 17.60
N LEU A 84 -0.45 -7.69 17.13
CA LEU A 84 -1.51 -7.12 17.99
C LEU A 84 -1.93 -8.07 19.11
N ASN A 85 -2.03 -9.38 18.83
CA ASN A 85 -2.37 -10.37 19.84
C ASN A 85 -1.25 -10.54 20.89
N ARG A 86 0.02 -10.36 20.51
CA ARG A 86 1.14 -10.35 21.46
C ARG A 86 1.16 -9.09 22.34
N CYS A 87 0.73 -7.96 21.79
CA CYS A 87 0.70 -6.68 22.48
C CYS A 87 -0.58 -6.45 23.32
N ARG A 88 -1.57 -7.36 23.25
CA ARG A 88 -2.74 -7.27 24.13
C ARG A 88 -2.31 -7.48 25.57
N PRO A 89 -2.48 -6.49 26.46
CA PRO A 89 -2.28 -6.70 27.89
C PRO A 89 -3.20 -7.86 28.32
N ARG A 90 -2.66 -8.84 29.01
CA ARG A 90 -3.49 -9.87 29.67
C ARG A 90 -4.49 -9.12 30.55
N ALA A 91 -5.77 -9.30 30.27
CA ALA A 91 -6.80 -8.72 31.09
C ALA A 91 -6.54 -9.15 32.55
N VAL A 92 -6.17 -8.19 33.39
CA VAL A 92 -6.08 -8.41 34.83
C VAL A 92 -7.50 -8.72 35.26
N LYS A 93 -7.77 -9.97 35.63
CA LYS A 93 -9.00 -10.33 36.34
C LYS A 93 -8.95 -9.58 37.67
N VAL A 94 -9.66 -8.47 37.77
CA VAL A 94 -9.99 -7.89 39.06
C VAL A 94 -10.97 -8.87 39.72
N ARG A 95 -10.56 -9.48 40.81
CA ARG A 95 -11.41 -10.27 41.72
C ARG A 95 -12.24 -9.31 42.53
#